data_6b9e3e4e60caa349d2775ddb05ac1e07
#
_entry.id   6b9e3e4e60caa349d2775ddb05ac1e07
#
_cell.length_a   1.000
_cell.length_b   1.000
_cell.length_c   1.000
_cell.angle_alpha   90.00
_cell.angle_beta   90.00
_cell.angle_gamma   90.00
#
_symmetry.space_group_name_H-M   'P 1'
#
loop_
_entity.id
_entity.type
_entity.pdbx_description
1 polymer ?
#
loop_
_entity_poly.entity_id
_entity_poly.type
_entity_poly.pdbx_seq_one_letter_code
_entity_poly.pdbx_strand_id
1 'polypeptide(L)'
;MCSRPIRSPCVAWPREILYDELRRFVGVLMPRADGVPLGAFAFHADLQKKQFPSWNRCDLTRLCLNLSEAVHTLHRYGVVLGDLHPRNVMVSSDGSVCWVDADSVQIEDYPCSVGTERFRAPELHGNFGDFLRTRSHDAYALSVLLFMTLALGLSPFARQGNGEEMQEAVRKGVLPYPFASYKPSAGFYPPDTPGRYVWSYLPRKLRDVLGHNLTCVQHRDLRPRVSPGYLTRCFHQYLKDMEPNGRRNHPVYRDLLHDRPCPPRNLMEQMIPNICMDCGIRFREAPDDTARRLRQSHARPLCKLCIRRRSVLNQASRNTTTNH
;
A
#
# COMPACT_ATOMS: atom_id res chain seq x y z
N MET A 1 25.83 9.63 -12.17
CA MET A 1 24.46 10.14 -12.34
C MET A 1 24.39 11.18 -13.47
N CYS A 2 25.14 12.26 -13.44
CA CYS A 2 25.06 13.28 -14.49
C CYS A 2 25.43 12.76 -15.90
N SER A 3 26.33 11.78 -16.02
CA SER A 3 26.65 11.10 -17.28
C SER A 3 25.54 10.18 -17.82
N ARG A 4 24.53 9.86 -17.00
CA ARG A 4 23.35 9.05 -17.34
C ARG A 4 22.07 9.81 -17.00
N PRO A 5 21.70 10.83 -17.79
CA PRO A 5 20.58 11.68 -17.47
C PRO A 5 19.24 10.92 -17.57
N ILE A 6 18.44 10.99 -16.51
CA ILE A 6 17.06 10.54 -16.50
C ILE A 6 16.17 11.76 -16.69
N ARG A 7 15.54 11.88 -17.85
CA ARG A 7 14.61 12.97 -18.17
C ARG A 7 13.17 12.49 -17.93
N SER A 8 12.79 12.34 -16.67
CA SER A 8 11.45 11.95 -16.28
C SER A 8 10.94 12.89 -15.19
N PRO A 9 9.67 13.32 -15.24
CA PRO A 9 9.09 14.16 -14.18
C PRO A 9 8.94 13.41 -12.85
N CYS A 10 9.05 12.08 -12.86
CA CYS A 10 8.89 11.27 -11.64
C CYS A 10 10.12 11.27 -10.72
N VAL A 11 11.21 11.97 -11.09
CA VAL A 11 12.42 12.03 -10.28
C VAL A 11 13.18 13.36 -10.47
N ALA A 12 13.62 13.94 -9.37
CA ALA A 12 14.54 15.09 -9.37
C ALA A 12 15.97 14.57 -9.61
N TRP A 13 16.28 14.21 -10.86
CA TRP A 13 17.57 13.62 -11.22
C TRP A 13 18.65 14.68 -11.37
N PRO A 14 19.88 14.45 -10.84
CA PRO A 14 21.03 15.33 -11.01
C PRO A 14 21.33 15.62 -12.47
N ARG A 15 21.49 16.90 -12.82
CA ARG A 15 21.74 17.37 -14.20
C ARG A 15 23.19 17.78 -14.39
N GLU A 16 23.75 18.48 -13.41
CA GLU A 16 25.09 19.06 -13.50
C GLU A 16 25.82 18.89 -12.17
N ILE A 17 27.15 18.82 -12.24
CA ILE A 17 28.04 18.81 -11.09
C ILE A 17 28.53 20.22 -10.85
N LEU A 18 28.47 20.67 -9.62
CA LEU A 18 28.96 21.98 -9.21
C LEU A 18 30.35 21.87 -8.57
N TYR A 19 31.22 22.75 -8.97
CA TYR A 19 32.58 22.87 -8.46
C TYR A 19 32.83 24.28 -7.92
N ASP A 20 33.70 24.40 -6.90
CA ASP A 20 34.20 25.69 -6.46
C ASP A 20 35.30 26.25 -7.40
N GLU A 21 35.82 27.41 -7.10
CA GLU A 21 36.90 28.06 -7.86
C GLU A 21 38.19 27.23 -7.92
N LEU A 22 38.41 26.35 -6.95
CA LEU A 22 39.53 25.41 -6.88
C LEU A 22 39.22 24.05 -7.54
N ARG A 23 38.12 23.95 -8.30
CA ARG A 23 37.64 22.72 -8.95
C ARG A 23 37.35 21.55 -7.99
N ARG A 24 37.02 21.84 -6.74
CA ARG A 24 36.57 20.83 -5.78
C ARG A 24 35.06 20.68 -5.91
N PHE A 25 34.59 19.43 -5.84
CA PHE A 25 33.18 19.11 -5.84
C PHE A 25 32.45 19.81 -4.66
N VAL A 26 31.38 20.53 -4.93
CA VAL A 26 30.57 21.22 -3.91
C VAL A 26 29.09 20.79 -3.93
N GLY A 27 28.64 20.10 -4.98
CA GLY A 27 27.29 19.63 -5.05
C GLY A 27 26.81 19.31 -6.46
N VAL A 28 25.50 19.12 -6.58
CA VAL A 28 24.84 18.85 -7.87
C VAL A 28 23.66 19.81 -8.08
N LEU A 29 23.43 20.17 -9.32
CA LEU A 29 22.22 20.89 -9.74
C LEU A 29 21.15 19.87 -10.13
N MET A 30 19.97 19.98 -9.54
CA MET A 30 18.82 19.13 -9.88
C MET A 30 17.54 19.95 -10.01
N PRO A 31 16.51 19.44 -10.72
CA PRO A 31 15.22 20.11 -10.76
C PRO A 31 14.61 20.21 -9.36
N ARG A 32 14.00 21.34 -9.07
CA ARG A 32 13.15 21.44 -7.89
C ARG A 32 11.87 20.64 -8.12
N ALA A 33 11.52 19.79 -7.16
CA ALA A 33 10.24 19.09 -7.14
C ALA A 33 9.19 19.98 -6.43
N ASP A 34 8.05 20.14 -7.07
CA ASP A 34 6.90 20.82 -6.48
C ASP A 34 5.96 19.82 -5.80
N GLY A 35 5.18 20.33 -4.83
CA GLY A 35 4.20 19.53 -4.12
C GLY A 35 4.47 19.43 -2.61
N VAL A 36 3.85 18.43 -1.98
CA VAL A 36 3.93 18.18 -0.53
C VAL A 36 4.55 16.80 -0.30
N PRO A 37 5.45 16.65 0.69
CA PRO A 37 5.98 15.33 1.01
C PRO A 37 4.87 14.32 1.33
N LEU A 38 4.91 13.13 0.74
CA LEU A 38 3.93 12.07 0.95
C LEU A 38 3.73 11.77 2.44
N GLY A 39 4.82 11.74 3.22
CA GLY A 39 4.78 11.49 4.65
C GLY A 39 4.11 12.58 5.48
N ALA A 40 3.94 13.78 4.92
CA ALA A 40 3.32 14.89 5.64
C ALA A 40 1.78 14.79 5.69
N PHE A 41 1.15 14.00 4.81
CA PHE A 41 -0.31 13.95 4.74
C PHE A 41 -0.88 12.53 4.59
N ALA A 42 -0.24 11.62 3.86
CA ALA A 42 -0.88 10.39 3.40
C ALA A 42 -1.18 9.38 4.51
N PHE A 43 -0.54 9.51 5.66
CA PHE A 43 -0.61 8.55 6.76
C PHE A 43 -1.60 8.91 7.86
N HIS A 44 -2.33 10.01 7.71
CA HIS A 44 -3.35 10.45 8.66
C HIS A 44 -4.55 11.02 7.91
N ALA A 45 -5.74 10.52 8.20
CA ALA A 45 -6.97 10.95 7.54
C ALA A 45 -7.20 12.46 7.62
N ASP A 46 -7.00 13.06 8.81
CA ASP A 46 -7.21 14.49 9.02
C ASP A 46 -6.19 15.35 8.27
N LEU A 47 -4.92 14.91 8.24
CA LEU A 47 -3.87 15.61 7.49
C LEU A 47 -4.11 15.53 5.98
N GLN A 48 -4.54 14.36 5.50
CA GLN A 48 -4.92 14.17 4.11
C GLN A 48 -6.09 15.09 3.73
N LYS A 49 -7.16 15.10 4.55
CA LYS A 49 -8.33 15.95 4.32
C LYS A 49 -7.99 17.44 4.39
N LYS A 50 -7.07 17.83 5.27
CA LYS A 50 -6.57 19.20 5.36
C LYS A 50 -5.77 19.61 4.13
N GLN A 51 -4.89 18.73 3.65
CA GLN A 51 -3.99 19.00 2.52
C GLN A 51 -4.71 18.91 1.17
N PHE A 52 -5.57 17.93 1.00
CA PHE A 52 -6.32 17.65 -0.22
C PHE A 52 -7.79 17.38 0.10
N PRO A 53 -8.60 18.43 0.38
CA PRO A 53 -9.99 18.28 0.84
C PRO A 53 -10.92 17.58 -0.13
N SER A 54 -10.62 17.64 -1.43
CA SER A 54 -11.41 17.00 -2.50
C SER A 54 -11.01 15.54 -2.76
N TRP A 55 -9.89 15.08 -2.19
CA TRP A 55 -9.42 13.73 -2.45
C TRP A 55 -10.32 12.68 -1.82
N ASN A 56 -10.52 11.64 -2.58
CA ASN A 56 -11.25 10.45 -2.18
C ASN A 56 -10.39 9.20 -2.44
N ARG A 57 -10.98 8.04 -2.33
CA ARG A 57 -10.29 6.77 -2.55
C ARG A 57 -9.74 6.60 -3.97
N CYS A 58 -10.40 7.15 -4.99
CA CYS A 58 -9.88 7.11 -6.36
C CYS A 58 -8.56 7.86 -6.48
N ASP A 59 -8.45 9.00 -5.79
CA ASP A 59 -7.24 9.83 -5.79
C ASP A 59 -6.08 9.12 -5.06
N LEU A 60 -6.35 8.48 -3.92
CA LEU A 60 -5.36 7.63 -3.25
C LEU A 60 -4.93 6.43 -4.11
N THR A 61 -5.87 5.84 -4.84
CA THR A 61 -5.55 4.74 -5.75
C THR A 61 -4.71 5.23 -6.93
N ARG A 62 -5.01 6.43 -7.44
CA ARG A 62 -4.19 7.09 -8.48
C ARG A 62 -2.80 7.42 -7.96
N LEU A 63 -2.69 7.91 -6.74
CA LEU A 63 -1.39 8.11 -6.10
C LEU A 63 -0.59 6.81 -6.02
N CYS A 64 -1.20 5.70 -5.62
CA CYS A 64 -0.55 4.39 -5.59
C CYS A 64 -0.14 3.89 -6.99
N LEU A 65 -0.95 4.15 -8.01
CA LEU A 65 -0.59 3.93 -9.41
C LEU A 65 0.67 4.69 -9.78
N ASN A 66 0.69 6.00 -9.54
CA ASN A 66 1.79 6.88 -9.90
C ASN A 66 3.08 6.54 -9.15
N LEU A 67 3.00 6.17 -7.86
CA LEU A 67 4.14 5.65 -7.09
C LEU A 67 4.72 4.37 -7.73
N SER A 68 3.86 3.44 -8.12
CA SER A 68 4.28 2.18 -8.74
C SER A 68 4.91 2.40 -10.12
N GLU A 69 4.35 3.32 -10.91
CA GLU A 69 4.85 3.67 -12.23
C GLU A 69 6.19 4.40 -12.16
N ALA A 70 6.37 5.29 -11.21
CA ALA A 70 7.63 5.99 -10.99
C ALA A 70 8.76 5.02 -10.64
N VAL A 71 8.55 4.11 -9.69
CA VAL A 71 9.54 3.07 -9.35
C VAL A 71 9.80 2.15 -10.54
N HIS A 72 8.76 1.75 -11.28
CA HIS A 72 8.94 0.95 -12.50
C HIS A 72 9.80 1.67 -13.53
N THR A 73 9.56 2.96 -13.74
CA THR A 73 10.34 3.79 -14.67
C THR A 73 11.81 3.83 -14.27
N LEU A 74 12.12 4.10 -12.99
CA LEU A 74 13.49 4.12 -12.48
C LEU A 74 14.19 2.76 -12.63
N HIS A 75 13.49 1.67 -12.37
CA HIS A 75 14.00 0.32 -12.60
C HIS A 75 14.36 0.06 -14.08
N ARG A 76 13.64 0.65 -15.03
CA ARG A 76 13.97 0.56 -16.46
C ARG A 76 15.27 1.29 -16.80
N TYR A 77 15.60 2.36 -16.08
CA TYR A 77 16.88 3.06 -16.19
C TYR A 77 18.03 2.39 -15.43
N GLY A 78 17.79 1.22 -14.81
CA GLY A 78 18.82 0.49 -14.07
C GLY A 78 19.04 1.03 -12.64
N VAL A 79 18.18 1.93 -12.17
CA VAL A 79 18.26 2.50 -10.82
C VAL A 79 17.50 1.62 -9.83
N VAL A 80 18.11 1.33 -8.69
CA VAL A 80 17.46 0.76 -7.50
C VAL A 80 17.41 1.87 -6.45
N LEU A 81 16.19 2.22 -6.00
CA LEU A 81 16.01 3.36 -5.09
C LEU A 81 16.65 3.11 -3.73
N GLY A 82 16.49 1.89 -3.21
CA GLY A 82 17.09 1.52 -1.93
C GLY A 82 16.41 2.13 -0.70
N ASP A 83 16.24 3.44 -0.60
CA ASP A 83 15.49 4.10 0.48
C ASP A 83 14.15 4.65 -0.03
N LEU A 84 13.19 3.76 -0.24
CA LEU A 84 11.80 4.13 -0.56
C LEU A 84 11.10 4.70 0.68
N HIS A 85 11.41 5.93 1.03
CA HIS A 85 10.86 6.61 2.20
C HIS A 85 9.82 7.65 1.79
N PRO A 86 8.69 7.80 2.52
CA PRO A 86 7.62 8.73 2.16
C PRO A 86 8.02 10.22 2.22
N ARG A 87 9.13 10.57 2.88
CA ARG A 87 9.68 11.94 2.84
C ARG A 87 10.44 12.24 1.54
N ASN A 88 10.89 11.18 0.85
CA ASN A 88 11.62 11.29 -0.41
C ASN A 88 10.69 11.33 -1.64
N VAL A 89 9.39 11.52 -1.42
CA VAL A 89 8.37 11.63 -2.48
C VAL A 89 7.60 12.92 -2.31
N MET A 90 7.66 13.78 -3.32
CA MET A 90 6.80 14.96 -3.42
C MET A 90 5.54 14.59 -4.22
N VAL A 91 4.39 15.06 -3.76
CA VAL A 91 3.08 14.78 -4.35
C VAL A 91 2.38 16.09 -4.68
N SER A 92 1.97 16.21 -5.93
CA SER A 92 1.20 17.36 -6.43
C SER A 92 -0.32 17.15 -6.23
N SER A 93 -1.10 18.22 -6.39
CA SER A 93 -2.56 18.19 -6.17
C SER A 93 -3.31 17.24 -7.10
N ASP A 94 -2.77 16.94 -8.28
CA ASP A 94 -3.30 15.97 -9.26
C ASP A 94 -2.89 14.53 -8.97
N GLY A 95 -2.12 14.28 -7.91
CA GLY A 95 -1.58 12.97 -7.53
C GLY A 95 -0.30 12.58 -8.27
N SER A 96 0.28 13.48 -9.09
CA SER A 96 1.60 13.26 -9.68
C SER A 96 2.67 13.15 -8.61
N VAL A 97 3.69 12.33 -8.83
CA VAL A 97 4.76 12.06 -7.87
C VAL A 97 6.13 12.39 -8.45
N CYS A 98 7.00 12.93 -7.60
CA CYS A 98 8.40 13.13 -7.93
C CYS A 98 9.27 12.60 -6.78
N TRP A 99 10.14 11.63 -7.07
CA TRP A 99 11.15 11.17 -6.13
C TRP A 99 12.25 12.23 -6.01
N VAL A 100 12.53 12.62 -4.79
CA VAL A 100 13.64 13.51 -4.43
C VAL A 100 14.74 12.69 -3.74
N ASP A 101 15.85 13.34 -3.38
CA ASP A 101 16.99 12.64 -2.75
C ASP A 101 17.60 11.56 -3.65
N ALA A 102 17.67 11.87 -4.95
CA ALA A 102 18.15 10.92 -5.95
C ALA A 102 19.66 10.65 -5.89
N ASP A 103 20.42 11.41 -5.13
CA ASP A 103 21.87 11.25 -4.90
C ASP A 103 22.21 10.06 -3.99
N SER A 104 21.25 9.52 -3.26
CA SER A 104 21.41 8.34 -2.40
C SER A 104 20.99 7.01 -3.02
N VAL A 105 20.52 6.99 -4.30
CA VAL A 105 20.09 5.75 -4.96
C VAL A 105 21.28 4.86 -5.38
N GLN A 106 21.01 3.56 -5.52
CA GLN A 106 21.98 2.61 -6.06
C GLN A 106 21.99 2.64 -7.58
N ILE A 107 23.17 2.76 -8.16
CA ILE A 107 23.43 2.68 -9.61
C ILE A 107 24.59 1.73 -9.82
N GLU A 108 24.39 0.69 -10.63
CA GLU A 108 25.42 -0.33 -10.89
C GLU A 108 25.99 -0.90 -9.59
N ASP A 109 27.29 -0.86 -9.40
CA ASP A 109 28.02 -1.37 -8.24
C ASP A 109 28.16 -0.34 -7.09
N TYR A 110 27.55 0.83 -7.21
CA TYR A 110 27.53 1.84 -6.15
C TYR A 110 26.32 1.63 -5.25
N PRO A 111 26.50 1.10 -4.01
CA PRO A 111 25.39 0.79 -3.14
C PRO A 111 24.70 2.05 -2.62
N CYS A 112 23.40 1.95 -2.35
CA CYS A 112 22.70 2.92 -1.54
C CYS A 112 23.07 2.71 -0.06
N SER A 113 23.84 3.63 0.52
CA SER A 113 24.35 3.53 1.89
C SER A 113 23.32 3.87 2.99
N VAL A 114 22.15 4.35 2.59
CA VAL A 114 21.07 4.76 3.50
C VAL A 114 19.85 3.85 3.36
N GLY A 115 18.93 3.93 4.33
CA GLY A 115 17.68 3.19 4.30
C GLY A 115 16.91 3.37 5.60
N THR A 116 15.64 3.04 5.55
CA THR A 116 14.72 3.14 6.67
C THR A 116 14.24 1.75 7.07
N GLU A 117 14.48 1.35 8.32
CA GLU A 117 14.18 0.01 8.84
C GLU A 117 12.73 -0.45 8.58
N ARG A 118 11.77 0.46 8.65
CA ARG A 118 10.36 0.14 8.37
C ARG A 118 10.12 -0.41 6.97
N PHE A 119 10.95 -0.02 6.00
CA PHE A 119 10.83 -0.41 4.59
C PHE A 119 11.89 -1.45 4.17
N ARG A 120 12.73 -1.88 5.11
CA ARG A 120 13.77 -2.88 4.89
C ARG A 120 13.15 -4.24 4.61
N ALA A 121 13.55 -4.88 3.52
CA ALA A 121 13.15 -6.25 3.23
C ALA A 121 13.71 -7.22 4.29
N PRO A 122 12.94 -8.21 4.75
CA PRO A 122 13.28 -9.04 5.90
C PRO A 122 14.55 -9.88 5.71
N GLU A 123 14.97 -10.11 4.47
CA GLU A 123 16.20 -10.82 4.13
C GLU A 123 17.46 -9.96 4.20
N LEU A 124 17.33 -8.64 4.31
CA LEU A 124 18.48 -7.74 4.39
C LEU A 124 18.97 -7.57 5.83
N HIS A 125 20.25 -7.85 6.04
CA HIS A 125 20.89 -7.75 7.34
C HIS A 125 22.19 -6.93 7.23
N GLY A 126 22.67 -6.36 8.34
CA GLY A 126 23.89 -5.54 8.37
C GLY A 126 23.66 -4.07 8.00
N ASN A 127 24.72 -3.33 7.71
CA ASN A 127 24.63 -1.92 7.32
C ASN A 127 24.20 -1.79 5.87
N PHE A 128 23.47 -0.71 5.55
CA PHE A 128 22.92 -0.51 4.21
C PHE A 128 23.98 -0.34 3.11
N GLY A 129 25.19 0.11 3.46
CA GLY A 129 26.30 0.27 2.52
C GLY A 129 27.07 -1.02 2.22
N ASP A 130 26.85 -2.11 2.98
CA ASP A 130 27.64 -3.33 2.90
C ASP A 130 27.17 -4.28 1.79
N PHE A 131 26.06 -3.99 1.13
CA PHE A 131 25.48 -4.87 0.11
C PHE A 131 24.75 -4.12 -1.01
N LEU A 132 24.73 -4.73 -2.19
CA LEU A 132 23.90 -4.25 -3.29
C LEU A 132 22.45 -4.73 -3.10
N ARG A 133 21.52 -3.81 -3.28
CA ARG A 133 20.10 -4.12 -3.27
C ARG A 133 19.64 -4.57 -4.66
N THR A 134 18.52 -5.23 -4.69
CA THR A 134 17.90 -5.67 -5.94
C THR A 134 16.55 -4.95 -6.15
N ARG A 135 16.05 -4.97 -7.37
CA ARG A 135 14.68 -4.49 -7.68
C ARG A 135 13.60 -5.18 -6.84
N SER A 136 13.89 -6.39 -6.34
CA SER A 136 12.98 -7.12 -5.46
C SER A 136 12.91 -6.51 -4.06
N HIS A 137 14.00 -5.95 -3.54
CA HIS A 137 14.00 -5.21 -2.27
C HIS A 137 13.17 -3.92 -2.39
N ASP A 138 13.30 -3.20 -3.50
CA ASP A 138 12.42 -2.06 -3.80
C ASP A 138 10.96 -2.48 -3.94
N ALA A 139 10.67 -3.62 -4.54
CA ALA A 139 9.30 -4.13 -4.66
C ALA A 139 8.66 -4.43 -3.29
N TYR A 140 9.45 -4.92 -2.32
CA TYR A 140 9.01 -5.05 -0.93
C TYR A 140 8.70 -3.69 -0.31
N ALA A 141 9.68 -2.78 -0.32
CA ALA A 141 9.55 -1.45 0.26
C ALA A 141 8.37 -0.67 -0.35
N LEU A 142 8.22 -0.73 -1.68
CA LEU A 142 7.07 -0.17 -2.39
C LEU A 142 5.75 -0.78 -1.90
N SER A 143 5.68 -2.10 -1.72
CA SER A 143 4.45 -2.76 -1.25
C SER A 143 4.06 -2.33 0.17
N VAL A 144 5.05 -2.12 1.05
CA VAL A 144 4.83 -1.52 2.38
C VAL A 144 4.28 -0.09 2.24
N LEU A 145 4.92 0.73 1.41
CA LEU A 145 4.53 2.13 1.19
C LEU A 145 3.11 2.25 0.62
N LEU A 146 2.78 1.44 -0.39
CA LEU A 146 1.46 1.40 -1.01
C LEU A 146 0.37 0.96 -0.02
N PHE A 147 0.65 -0.07 0.78
CA PHE A 147 -0.28 -0.49 1.83
C PHE A 147 -0.50 0.63 2.84
N MET A 148 0.57 1.25 3.34
CA MET A 148 0.48 2.34 4.31
C MET A 148 -0.27 3.56 3.74
N THR A 149 -0.05 3.90 2.49
CA THR A 149 -0.76 5.00 1.81
C THR A 149 -2.26 4.72 1.74
N LEU A 150 -2.66 3.50 1.35
CA LEU A 150 -4.06 3.10 1.29
C LEU A 150 -4.71 2.96 2.66
N ALA A 151 -3.94 2.52 3.66
CA ALA A 151 -4.39 2.23 5.02
C ALA A 151 -4.14 3.38 6.01
N LEU A 152 -3.89 4.60 5.53
CA LEU A 152 -3.68 5.81 6.33
C LEU A 152 -2.60 5.63 7.41
N GLY A 153 -1.45 5.10 7.01
CA GLY A 153 -0.27 4.92 7.87
C GLY A 153 -0.22 3.62 8.65
N LEU A 154 -1.27 2.79 8.59
CA LEU A 154 -1.24 1.48 9.22
C LEU A 154 -0.17 0.60 8.57
N SER A 155 0.75 0.05 9.37
CA SER A 155 1.71 -0.93 8.87
C SER A 155 1.00 -2.21 8.42
N PRO A 156 1.41 -2.84 7.30
CA PRO A 156 0.83 -4.12 6.88
C PRO A 156 1.03 -5.24 7.91
N PHE A 157 2.05 -5.14 8.76
CA PHE A 157 2.36 -6.10 9.81
C PHE A 157 1.81 -5.72 11.19
N ALA A 158 1.13 -4.57 11.30
CA ALA A 158 0.51 -4.16 12.54
C ALA A 158 -0.58 -5.14 12.95
N ARG A 159 -0.55 -5.53 14.23
CA ARG A 159 -1.52 -6.45 14.84
C ARG A 159 -1.95 -5.98 16.21
N GLN A 160 -2.97 -6.61 16.77
CA GLN A 160 -3.33 -6.45 18.18
C GLN A 160 -2.22 -7.10 19.02
N GLY A 161 -1.64 -6.35 19.99
CA GLY A 161 -0.53 -6.79 20.84
C GLY A 161 0.64 -5.81 20.87
N ASN A 162 1.80 -6.24 21.33
CA ASN A 162 2.99 -5.42 21.54
C ASN A 162 3.84 -5.21 20.30
N GLY A 163 4.62 -4.12 20.25
CA GLY A 163 5.46 -3.74 19.10
C GLY A 163 6.55 -4.75 18.73
N GLU A 164 7.11 -5.50 19.69
CA GLU A 164 8.11 -6.55 19.44
C GLU A 164 7.60 -7.66 18.52
N GLU A 165 6.33 -7.99 18.67
CA GLU A 165 5.66 -8.98 17.84
C GLU A 165 5.50 -8.54 16.38
N MET A 166 5.52 -7.23 16.10
CA MET A 166 5.47 -6.71 14.73
C MET A 166 6.78 -6.96 13.98
N GLN A 167 7.93 -6.77 14.64
CA GLN A 167 9.24 -7.06 14.03
C GLN A 167 9.40 -8.54 13.71
N GLU A 168 8.93 -9.41 14.59
CA GLU A 168 8.91 -10.84 14.36
C GLU A 168 8.00 -11.23 13.20
N ALA A 169 6.84 -10.57 13.07
CA ALA A 169 5.93 -10.78 11.94
C ALA A 169 6.57 -10.37 10.60
N VAL A 170 7.34 -9.27 10.59
CA VAL A 170 8.15 -8.85 9.41
C VAL A 170 9.17 -9.92 9.06
N ARG A 171 10.00 -10.36 10.03
CA ARG A 171 11.04 -11.38 9.81
C ARG A 171 10.48 -12.71 9.31
N LYS A 172 9.31 -13.10 9.79
CA LYS A 172 8.62 -14.33 9.39
C LYS A 172 7.80 -14.19 8.11
N GLY A 173 7.57 -12.98 7.62
CA GLY A 173 6.69 -12.71 6.48
C GLY A 173 5.23 -13.08 6.79
N VAL A 174 4.73 -12.76 7.99
CA VAL A 174 3.39 -13.14 8.44
C VAL A 174 2.48 -11.92 8.50
N LEU A 175 1.41 -11.93 7.71
CA LEU A 175 0.42 -10.86 7.65
C LEU A 175 -0.85 -11.20 8.43
N PRO A 176 -1.52 -10.21 9.07
CA PRO A 176 -2.82 -10.40 9.70
C PRO A 176 -3.99 -10.37 8.70
N TYR A 177 -3.72 -10.46 7.41
CA TYR A 177 -4.70 -10.35 6.33
C TYR A 177 -4.66 -11.58 5.42
N PRO A 178 -5.82 -12.15 5.03
CA PRO A 178 -5.86 -13.28 4.10
C PRO A 178 -5.66 -12.81 2.64
N PHE A 179 -4.93 -13.61 1.85
CA PHE A 179 -4.78 -13.42 0.40
C PHE A 179 -4.47 -14.76 -0.27
N ALA A 180 -4.84 -14.94 -1.52
CA ALA A 180 -4.70 -16.20 -2.26
C ALA A 180 -5.16 -17.41 -1.41
N SER A 181 -4.25 -18.34 -1.14
CA SER A 181 -4.46 -19.48 -0.23
C SER A 181 -3.97 -19.22 1.20
N TYR A 182 -3.29 -18.10 1.44
CA TYR A 182 -2.77 -17.72 2.76
C TYR A 182 -3.90 -17.34 3.71
N LYS A 183 -3.86 -17.90 4.90
CA LYS A 183 -4.76 -17.56 6.01
C LYS A 183 -3.93 -17.22 7.24
N PRO A 184 -4.17 -16.08 7.89
CA PRO A 184 -3.52 -15.77 9.16
C PRO A 184 -3.80 -16.83 10.22
N SER A 185 -2.84 -17.06 11.10
CA SER A 185 -3.02 -17.94 12.26
C SER A 185 -4.12 -17.40 13.19
N ALA A 186 -4.78 -18.28 13.92
CA ALA A 186 -5.74 -17.91 14.95
C ALA A 186 -5.07 -16.96 15.98
N GLY A 187 -5.74 -15.88 16.36
CA GLY A 187 -5.17 -14.86 17.25
C GLY A 187 -4.36 -13.77 16.54
N PHE A 188 -4.02 -13.93 15.27
CA PHE A 188 -3.24 -12.96 14.50
C PHE A 188 -4.17 -12.00 13.73
N TYR A 189 -4.58 -10.91 14.38
CA TYR A 189 -5.58 -9.98 13.84
C TYR A 189 -5.02 -8.57 13.68
N PRO A 190 -5.43 -7.83 12.62
CA PRO A 190 -5.06 -6.42 12.49
C PRO A 190 -5.62 -5.58 13.66
N PRO A 191 -4.95 -4.46 14.00
CA PRO A 191 -5.42 -3.58 15.07
C PRO A 191 -6.78 -2.98 14.74
N ASP A 192 -7.51 -2.56 15.79
CA ASP A 192 -8.84 -1.98 15.64
C ASP A 192 -8.78 -0.51 15.22
N THR A 193 -8.35 -0.28 14.01
CA THR A 193 -8.21 1.04 13.38
C THR A 193 -8.96 1.10 12.05
N PRO A 194 -9.37 2.28 11.58
CA PRO A 194 -10.04 2.42 10.28
C PRO A 194 -9.25 1.81 9.11
N GLY A 195 -7.93 1.91 9.13
CA GLY A 195 -7.05 1.40 8.06
C GLY A 195 -7.16 -0.11 7.82
N ARG A 196 -7.54 -0.90 8.84
CA ARG A 196 -7.72 -2.35 8.71
C ARG A 196 -8.76 -2.77 7.67
N TYR A 197 -9.77 -1.92 7.44
CA TYR A 197 -10.86 -2.22 6.51
C TYR A 197 -10.44 -2.10 5.04
N VAL A 198 -9.35 -1.38 4.77
CA VAL A 198 -8.89 -1.14 3.41
C VAL A 198 -8.62 -2.46 2.66
N TRP A 199 -8.04 -3.45 3.34
CA TRP A 199 -7.73 -4.74 2.73
C TRP A 199 -8.95 -5.41 2.09
N SER A 200 -10.11 -5.37 2.73
CA SER A 200 -11.33 -5.99 2.22
C SER A 200 -11.90 -5.30 0.97
N TYR A 201 -11.52 -4.05 0.72
CA TYR A 201 -11.96 -3.28 -0.45
C TYR A 201 -11.05 -3.44 -1.65
N LEU A 202 -9.81 -3.86 -1.45
CA LEU A 202 -8.89 -4.08 -2.54
C LEU A 202 -9.38 -5.23 -3.43
N PRO A 203 -9.23 -5.14 -4.75
CA PRO A 203 -9.46 -6.26 -5.64
C PRO A 203 -8.64 -7.48 -5.23
N ARG A 204 -9.19 -8.67 -5.44
CA ARG A 204 -8.50 -9.92 -5.09
C ARG A 204 -7.08 -9.96 -5.64
N LYS A 205 -6.91 -9.66 -6.94
CA LYS A 205 -5.60 -9.65 -7.60
C LYS A 205 -4.59 -8.72 -6.93
N LEU A 206 -5.03 -7.53 -6.52
CA LEU A 206 -4.16 -6.56 -5.83
C LEU A 206 -3.78 -7.06 -4.42
N ARG A 207 -4.73 -7.66 -3.68
CA ARG A 207 -4.45 -8.31 -2.39
C ARG A 207 -3.43 -9.44 -2.53
N ASP A 208 -3.61 -10.28 -3.55
CA ASP A 208 -2.75 -11.43 -3.78
C ASP A 208 -1.31 -10.98 -4.10
N VAL A 209 -1.15 -9.93 -4.90
CA VAL A 209 0.16 -9.38 -5.25
C VAL A 209 0.83 -8.68 -4.06
N LEU A 210 0.12 -7.79 -3.36
CA LEU A 210 0.65 -7.12 -2.18
C LEU A 210 0.98 -8.14 -1.08
N GLY A 211 0.10 -9.11 -0.84
CA GLY A 211 0.32 -10.17 0.13
C GLY A 211 1.56 -11.00 -0.21
N HIS A 212 1.72 -11.41 -1.47
CA HIS A 212 2.91 -12.13 -1.91
C HIS A 212 4.18 -11.30 -1.69
N ASN A 213 4.22 -10.05 -2.14
CA ASN A 213 5.41 -9.20 -2.00
C ASN A 213 5.81 -8.97 -0.54
N LEU A 214 4.83 -8.84 0.35
CA LEU A 214 5.06 -8.59 1.78
C LEU A 214 5.47 -9.85 2.56
N THR A 215 5.00 -11.04 2.15
CA THR A 215 5.29 -12.31 2.85
C THR A 215 6.44 -13.09 2.24
N CYS A 216 6.81 -12.78 0.99
CA CYS A 216 7.93 -13.43 0.32
C CYS A 216 9.25 -13.06 1.01
N VAL A 217 9.87 -14.04 1.64
CA VAL A 217 11.24 -13.94 2.19
C VAL A 217 12.16 -14.67 1.23
N GLN A 218 13.00 -13.94 0.49
CA GLN A 218 13.75 -14.47 -0.66
C GLN A 218 14.61 -15.69 -0.37
N HIS A 219 15.04 -15.88 0.88
CA HIS A 219 15.80 -17.09 1.27
C HIS A 219 14.95 -18.37 1.33
N ARG A 220 13.62 -18.25 1.39
CA ARG A 220 12.68 -19.36 1.59
C ARG A 220 11.79 -19.62 0.39
N ASP A 221 11.54 -18.56 -0.39
CA ASP A 221 10.60 -18.62 -1.52
C ASP A 221 11.36 -18.64 -2.85
N LEU A 222 11.06 -19.62 -3.67
CA LEU A 222 11.61 -19.75 -5.02
C LEU A 222 11.00 -18.73 -6.01
N ARG A 223 9.87 -18.10 -5.65
CA ARG A 223 9.19 -17.13 -6.49
C ARG A 223 9.60 -15.71 -6.12
N PRO A 224 10.14 -14.92 -7.05
CA PRO A 224 10.51 -13.54 -6.79
C PRO A 224 9.27 -12.68 -6.52
N ARG A 225 9.48 -11.56 -5.83
CA ARG A 225 8.45 -10.52 -5.68
C ARG A 225 8.00 -9.99 -7.03
N VAL A 226 6.74 -9.67 -7.10
CA VAL A 226 6.11 -9.12 -8.30
C VAL A 226 6.60 -7.70 -8.54
N SER A 227 6.96 -7.39 -9.79
CA SER A 227 7.56 -6.11 -10.16
C SER A 227 6.61 -4.92 -9.97
N PRO A 228 7.16 -3.68 -9.78
CA PRO A 228 6.36 -2.45 -9.75
C PRO A 228 5.49 -2.26 -10.99
N GLY A 229 5.96 -2.62 -12.18
CA GLY A 229 5.17 -2.54 -13.41
C GLY A 229 3.95 -3.45 -13.44
N TYR A 230 3.97 -4.56 -12.71
CA TYR A 230 2.77 -5.37 -12.54
C TYR A 230 1.79 -4.74 -11.53
N LEU A 231 2.29 -4.15 -10.45
CA LEU A 231 1.48 -3.36 -9.51
C LEU A 231 0.79 -2.20 -10.24
N THR A 232 1.50 -1.47 -11.10
CA THR A 232 0.95 -0.41 -11.99
C THR A 232 -0.27 -0.93 -12.74
N ARG A 233 -0.18 -2.09 -13.39
CA ARG A 233 -1.32 -2.70 -14.11
C ARG A 233 -2.48 -3.06 -13.18
N CYS A 234 -2.21 -3.54 -11.97
CA CYS A 234 -3.24 -3.86 -11.01
C CYS A 234 -3.98 -2.60 -10.51
N PHE A 235 -3.27 -1.52 -10.22
CA PHE A 235 -3.85 -0.24 -9.82
C PHE A 235 -4.62 0.43 -10.96
N HIS A 236 -4.10 0.37 -12.17
CA HIS A 236 -4.79 0.88 -13.35
C HIS A 236 -6.14 0.16 -13.56
N GLN A 237 -6.16 -1.17 -13.42
CA GLN A 237 -7.42 -1.93 -13.49
C GLN A 237 -8.36 -1.57 -12.33
N TYR A 238 -7.83 -1.35 -11.13
CA TYR A 238 -8.63 -0.95 -9.98
C TYR A 238 -9.27 0.42 -10.17
N LEU A 239 -8.55 1.39 -10.75
CA LEU A 239 -9.11 2.70 -11.11
C LEU A 239 -10.23 2.57 -12.13
N LYS A 240 -10.03 1.80 -13.21
CA LYS A 240 -11.08 1.53 -14.20
C LYS A 240 -12.33 0.92 -13.57
N ASP A 241 -12.15 0.01 -12.62
CA ASP A 241 -13.27 -0.59 -11.87
C ASP A 241 -14.04 0.43 -11.01
N MET A 242 -13.43 1.58 -10.69
CA MET A 242 -14.03 2.65 -9.88
C MET A 242 -14.62 3.81 -10.70
N GLU A 243 -14.41 3.85 -12.02
CA GLU A 243 -14.98 4.86 -12.91
C GLU A 243 -16.52 4.80 -12.98
N PRO A 244 -17.21 5.91 -13.38
CA PRO A 244 -18.68 6.01 -13.36
C PRO A 244 -19.44 4.87 -14.03
N ASN A 245 -18.87 4.29 -15.07
CA ASN A 245 -19.43 3.15 -15.78
C ASN A 245 -18.81 1.80 -15.38
N GLY A 246 -17.86 1.82 -14.42
CA GLY A 246 -17.21 0.63 -13.91
C GLY A 246 -18.08 -0.11 -12.90
N ARG A 247 -17.97 -1.44 -12.85
CA ARG A 247 -18.74 -2.34 -11.96
C ARG A 247 -18.59 -2.01 -10.46
N ARG A 248 -17.66 -1.13 -10.09
CA ARG A 248 -17.32 -0.77 -8.71
C ARG A 248 -17.53 0.71 -8.38
N ASN A 249 -18.24 1.44 -9.22
CA ASN A 249 -18.56 2.85 -8.98
C ASN A 249 -19.64 3.06 -7.90
N HIS A 250 -19.75 2.18 -6.95
CA HIS A 250 -20.66 2.36 -5.84
C HIS A 250 -20.02 3.29 -4.80
N PRO A 251 -20.77 4.22 -4.16
CA PRO A 251 -20.27 5.11 -3.11
C PRO A 251 -19.45 4.41 -2.03
N VAL A 252 -19.81 3.16 -1.70
CA VAL A 252 -19.05 2.28 -0.79
C VAL A 252 -17.57 2.15 -1.15
N TYR A 253 -17.17 2.25 -2.41
CA TYR A 253 -15.77 2.21 -2.82
C TYR A 253 -15.10 3.59 -2.85
N ARG A 254 -15.88 4.67 -2.90
CA ARG A 254 -15.37 6.04 -2.95
C ARG A 254 -15.09 6.63 -1.57
N ASP A 255 -16.04 6.47 -0.64
CA ASP A 255 -16.12 7.32 0.55
C ASP A 255 -15.62 6.65 1.85
N LEU A 256 -14.99 5.50 1.75
CA LEU A 256 -14.77 4.61 2.88
C LEU A 256 -13.66 4.99 3.84
N LEU A 257 -12.84 5.98 3.50
CA LEU A 257 -11.72 6.36 4.34
C LEU A 257 -12.11 7.36 5.44
N HIS A 258 -13.23 8.08 5.27
CA HIS A 258 -13.51 9.26 6.09
C HIS A 258 -14.70 9.15 7.05
N ASP A 259 -15.68 8.26 6.80
CA ASP A 259 -16.92 8.29 7.57
C ASP A 259 -17.35 6.89 8.08
N ARG A 260 -16.83 6.54 9.27
CA ARG A 260 -17.55 5.61 10.14
C ARG A 260 -17.55 6.10 11.56
N PRO A 261 -18.69 6.52 12.09
CA PRO A 261 -18.84 6.69 13.52
C PRO A 261 -18.57 5.33 14.18
N CYS A 262 -17.63 5.31 15.12
CA CYS A 262 -17.45 4.19 16.03
C CYS A 262 -18.77 4.05 16.80
N PRO A 263 -19.42 2.89 16.82
CA PRO A 263 -20.65 2.73 17.62
C PRO A 263 -20.34 3.02 19.09
N PRO A 264 -21.30 3.59 19.84
CA PRO A 264 -21.13 3.90 21.26
C PRO A 264 -20.61 2.67 22.04
N ARG A 265 -19.74 2.88 23.03
CA ARG A 265 -19.11 1.80 23.82
C ARG A 265 -20.11 0.78 24.37
N ASN A 266 -21.25 1.24 24.86
CA ASN A 266 -22.32 0.37 25.40
C ASN A 266 -22.93 -0.58 24.34
N LEU A 267 -22.98 -0.17 23.06
CA LEU A 267 -23.42 -1.06 21.98
C LEU A 267 -22.34 -2.06 21.60
N MET A 268 -21.05 -1.68 21.73
CA MET A 268 -19.92 -2.56 21.40
C MET A 268 -19.81 -3.76 22.36
N GLU A 269 -20.18 -3.59 23.63
CA GLU A 269 -20.12 -4.63 24.65
C GLU A 269 -21.17 -5.73 24.43
N GLN A 270 -22.31 -5.38 23.83
CA GLN A 270 -23.39 -6.31 23.51
C GLN A 270 -23.19 -7.06 22.18
N MET A 271 -22.23 -6.65 21.37
CA MET A 271 -22.02 -7.25 20.07
C MET A 271 -21.16 -8.50 20.13
N ILE A 272 -21.59 -9.54 19.44
CA ILE A 272 -20.89 -10.84 19.38
C ILE A 272 -19.66 -10.74 18.48
N PRO A 273 -18.47 -11.12 18.96
CA PRO A 273 -17.26 -11.10 18.15
C PRO A 273 -17.30 -12.19 17.08
N ASN A 274 -16.95 -11.83 15.85
CA ASN A 274 -16.87 -12.72 14.71
C ASN A 274 -15.62 -12.45 13.87
N ILE A 275 -15.24 -13.42 13.03
CA ILE A 275 -14.18 -13.29 12.03
C ILE A 275 -14.83 -13.33 10.65
N CYS A 276 -14.55 -12.34 9.82
CA CYS A 276 -15.05 -12.31 8.46
C CYS A 276 -14.39 -13.40 7.60
N MET A 277 -15.18 -14.29 7.03
CA MET A 277 -14.67 -15.40 6.21
C MET A 277 -14.11 -14.95 4.85
N ASP A 278 -14.41 -13.72 4.41
CA ASP A 278 -13.87 -13.18 3.16
C ASP A 278 -12.56 -12.42 3.32
N CYS A 279 -12.41 -11.67 4.41
CA CYS A 279 -11.26 -10.77 4.60
C CYS A 279 -10.46 -11.04 5.88
N GLY A 280 -10.88 -12.01 6.71
CA GLY A 280 -10.20 -12.37 7.95
C GLY A 280 -10.30 -11.33 9.08
N ILE A 281 -11.01 -10.21 8.87
CA ILE A 281 -11.10 -9.16 9.86
C ILE A 281 -12.05 -9.56 10.98
N ARG A 282 -11.64 -9.33 12.23
CA ARG A 282 -12.54 -9.38 13.37
C ARG A 282 -13.59 -8.27 13.25
N PHE A 283 -14.83 -8.61 13.44
CA PHE A 283 -15.92 -7.65 13.55
C PHE A 283 -16.87 -8.07 14.67
N ARG A 284 -17.71 -7.15 15.09
CA ARG A 284 -18.77 -7.45 16.04
C ARG A 284 -20.12 -7.39 15.33
N GLU A 285 -20.95 -8.35 15.60
CA GLU A 285 -22.27 -8.53 15.00
C GLU A 285 -23.32 -8.38 16.11
N ALA A 286 -24.44 -7.70 15.81
CA ALA A 286 -25.53 -7.61 16.77
C ALA A 286 -26.12 -9.01 17.05
N PRO A 287 -26.60 -9.29 18.27
CA PRO A 287 -27.17 -10.61 18.61
C PRO A 287 -28.27 -11.07 17.66
N ASP A 288 -29.14 -10.15 17.22
CA ASP A 288 -30.23 -10.46 16.27
C ASP A 288 -29.70 -10.80 14.87
N ASP A 289 -28.65 -10.12 14.41
CA ASP A 289 -28.01 -10.42 13.12
C ASP A 289 -27.30 -11.77 13.18
N THR A 290 -26.65 -12.09 14.29
CA THR A 290 -26.04 -13.40 14.54
C THR A 290 -27.11 -14.49 14.55
N ALA A 291 -28.21 -14.31 15.26
CA ALA A 291 -29.32 -15.26 15.31
C ALA A 291 -29.97 -15.47 13.93
N ARG A 292 -30.17 -14.39 13.17
CA ARG A 292 -30.67 -14.43 11.80
C ARG A 292 -29.74 -15.22 10.88
N ARG A 293 -28.44 -14.98 10.98
CA ARG A 293 -27.42 -15.67 10.19
C ARG A 293 -27.36 -17.16 10.51
N LEU A 294 -27.42 -17.53 11.79
CA LEU A 294 -27.39 -18.94 12.22
C LEU A 294 -28.63 -19.73 11.81
N ARG A 295 -29.80 -19.06 11.64
CA ARG A 295 -31.01 -19.69 11.10
C ARG A 295 -30.91 -19.98 9.59
N GLN A 296 -30.04 -19.27 8.86
CA GLN A 296 -29.76 -19.54 7.46
C GLN A 296 -28.67 -20.63 7.40
N SER A 297 -29.07 -21.88 7.27
CA SER A 297 -28.12 -23.01 7.15
C SER A 297 -27.03 -22.68 6.13
N HIS A 298 -25.76 -22.68 6.56
CA HIS A 298 -24.55 -22.34 5.81
C HIS A 298 -24.20 -20.84 5.66
N ALA A 299 -24.88 -19.91 6.31
CA ALA A 299 -24.49 -18.51 6.26
C ALA A 299 -23.17 -18.26 7.00
N ARG A 300 -22.15 -17.87 6.24
CA ARG A 300 -20.81 -17.55 6.78
C ARG A 300 -20.80 -16.16 7.43
N PRO A 301 -20.08 -15.95 8.54
CA PRO A 301 -19.92 -14.61 9.10
C PRO A 301 -19.14 -13.72 8.14
N LEU A 302 -19.77 -12.62 7.75
CA LEU A 302 -19.16 -11.63 6.89
C LEU A 302 -19.28 -10.25 7.56
N CYS A 303 -18.21 -9.46 7.53
CA CYS A 303 -18.29 -8.07 7.98
C CYS A 303 -19.20 -7.26 7.04
N LYS A 304 -19.80 -6.18 7.57
CA LYS A 304 -20.72 -5.32 6.77
C LYS A 304 -20.13 -4.87 5.43
N LEU A 305 -18.82 -4.75 5.33
CA LEU A 305 -18.10 -4.39 4.13
C LEU A 305 -18.12 -5.50 3.08
N CYS A 306 -17.82 -6.71 3.49
CA CYS A 306 -17.84 -7.86 2.58
C CYS A 306 -19.27 -8.20 2.14
N ILE A 307 -20.26 -8.04 3.01
CA ILE A 307 -21.69 -8.16 2.64
C ILE A 307 -22.04 -7.16 1.55
N ARG A 308 -21.72 -5.86 1.76
CA ARG A 308 -21.99 -4.82 0.76
C ARG A 308 -21.25 -5.07 -0.55
N ARG A 309 -20.00 -5.50 -0.47
CA ARG A 309 -19.22 -5.87 -1.65
C ARG A 309 -19.88 -7.00 -2.45
N ARG A 310 -20.34 -8.05 -1.78
CA ARG A 310 -21.03 -9.16 -2.44
C ARG A 310 -22.35 -8.73 -3.06
N SER A 311 -23.14 -7.88 -2.38
CA SER A 311 -24.40 -7.40 -2.92
C SER A 311 -24.22 -6.59 -4.20
N VAL A 312 -23.18 -5.73 -4.24
CA VAL A 312 -22.85 -4.95 -5.45
C VAL A 312 -22.42 -5.85 -6.62
N LEU A 313 -21.59 -6.85 -6.33
CA LEU A 313 -21.13 -7.81 -7.34
C LEU A 313 -22.31 -8.64 -7.89
N ASN A 314 -23.22 -9.06 -7.03
CA ASN A 314 -24.40 -9.83 -7.42
C ASN A 314 -25.41 -9.00 -8.23
N GLN A 315 -25.59 -7.71 -7.91
CA GLN A 315 -26.41 -6.80 -8.69
C GLN A 315 -25.82 -6.54 -10.08
N ALA A 316 -24.50 -6.36 -10.18
CA ALA A 316 -23.82 -6.20 -11.45
C ALA A 316 -23.93 -7.45 -12.35
N SER A 317 -23.88 -8.64 -11.76
CA SER A 317 -24.03 -9.90 -12.49
C SER A 317 -25.46 -10.12 -12.99
N ARG A 318 -26.47 -9.68 -12.24
CA ARG A 318 -27.89 -9.77 -12.66
C ARG A 318 -28.23 -8.82 -13.81
N ASN A 319 -27.63 -7.63 -13.81
CA ASN A 319 -27.85 -6.64 -14.88
C ASN A 319 -27.17 -7.02 -16.20
N THR A 320 -26.18 -7.92 -16.18
CA THR A 320 -25.54 -8.44 -17.40
C THR A 320 -26.29 -9.63 -18.00
N THR A 321 -27.13 -10.34 -17.23
CA THR A 321 -27.93 -11.48 -17.71
C THR A 321 -29.31 -11.06 -18.27
N THR A 322 -29.73 -9.82 -18.05
CA THR A 322 -31.02 -9.30 -18.57
C THR A 322 -30.90 -8.54 -19.90
N ASN A 323 -29.70 -8.42 -20.46
CA ASN A 323 -29.42 -7.77 -21.75
C ASN A 323 -28.98 -8.75 -22.85
N HIS A 324 -29.44 -10.01 -22.81
CA HIS A 324 -29.31 -10.96 -23.90
C HIS A 324 -30.69 -11.45 -24.32
#